data_88f60880d7dea6f8139c27368078bf45
#
_entry.id   88f60880d7dea6f8139c27368078bf45
#
_cell.length_a   1.000
_cell.length_b   1.000
_cell.length_c   1.000
_cell.angle_alpha   90.00
_cell.angle_beta   90.00
_cell.angle_gamma   90.00
#
_symmetry.space_group_name_H-M   'P 1'
#
loop_
_entity.id
_entity.type
_entity.pdbx_description
1 polymer ?
#
loop_
_entity_poly.entity_id
_entity_poly.type
_entity_poly.pdbx_seq_one_letter_code
_entity_poly.pdbx_strand_id
1 'polypeptide(L)'
;MILMNKIRSRKAEGGSWKSVFLLRGSMVRVCCFILLSLIIGFGIFSSVGCSFRYSFRDVSISDTIHTVKVNFFENKAQYVNPQLSPRLTDKIRQKIVSQTKLSQTNNDNADWVINGSITNYSFSTSGISQGREATNRLTVAVHIIINDQKANQTKEYDVSRNFEFSANQSIQQAEAALGDEIIRGLTDDIFNRIFSNW
;
A
#
# COMPACT_ATOMS: atom_id res chain seq x y z
N MET A 1 -67.34 69.42 11.21
CA MET A 1 -68.70 69.04 10.79
C MET A 1 -68.77 67.54 10.94
N ILE A 2 -69.31 67.12 12.14
CA ILE A 2 -70.41 66.17 12.27
C ILE A 2 -70.04 64.73 11.86
N LEU A 3 -70.12 63.69 12.64
CA LEU A 3 -70.77 63.14 13.84
C LEU A 3 -70.05 61.86 14.15
N MET A 4 -69.55 61.58 15.33
CA MET A 4 -70.18 60.97 16.51
C MET A 4 -70.88 59.60 16.27
N ASN A 5 -70.35 58.64 17.02
CA ASN A 5 -71.07 57.54 17.67
C ASN A 5 -71.34 56.24 16.95
N LYS A 6 -70.67 55.15 17.41
CA LYS A 6 -71.47 54.17 18.13
C LYS A 6 -70.51 53.05 18.70
N ILE A 7 -70.36 53.12 20.01
CA ILE A 7 -69.96 52.05 20.86
C ILE A 7 -70.96 50.90 20.73
N ARG A 8 -70.54 49.72 20.45
CA ARG A 8 -71.27 48.51 20.88
C ARG A 8 -70.30 47.36 21.27
N SER A 9 -70.25 47.17 22.58
CA SER A 9 -69.72 46.06 23.24
C SER A 9 -70.19 44.75 22.63
N ARG A 10 -69.28 43.81 22.34
CA ARG A 10 -69.57 42.37 22.41
C ARG A 10 -68.51 41.69 23.24
N LYS A 11 -69.08 41.08 24.26
CA LYS A 11 -68.56 40.31 25.37
C LYS A 11 -67.75 39.12 24.89
N ALA A 12 -66.72 38.87 25.61
CA ALA A 12 -65.91 37.68 25.78
C ALA A 12 -66.47 36.36 25.22
N GLU A 13 -65.67 35.65 24.47
CA GLU A 13 -65.62 34.20 24.54
C GLU A 13 -64.19 33.75 24.77
N GLY A 14 -63.96 33.29 26.02
CA GLY A 14 -62.73 32.71 26.44
C GLY A 14 -62.56 31.32 25.81
N GLY A 15 -62.00 31.29 24.61
CA GLY A 15 -61.55 30.03 23.98
C GLY A 15 -60.21 29.66 24.53
N SER A 16 -60.17 28.51 25.14
CA SER A 16 -59.09 27.85 25.84
C SER A 16 -57.74 27.83 25.06
N TRP A 17 -56.89 28.80 25.33
CA TRP A 17 -55.51 28.85 24.85
C TRP A 17 -54.59 27.78 25.49
N LYS A 18 -55.08 27.07 26.52
CA LYS A 18 -54.31 26.06 27.24
C LYS A 18 -54.14 24.74 26.46
N SER A 19 -55.07 24.39 25.60
CA SER A 19 -55.00 23.14 24.82
C SER A 19 -54.04 23.21 23.65
N VAL A 20 -53.84 24.38 23.07
CA VAL A 20 -52.89 24.60 21.92
C VAL A 20 -51.44 24.59 22.41
N PHE A 21 -51.17 25.03 23.64
CA PHE A 21 -49.83 25.05 24.22
C PHE A 21 -49.33 23.67 24.63
N LEU A 22 -50.25 22.80 25.10
CA LEU A 22 -49.91 21.40 25.50
C LEU A 22 -49.63 20.50 24.29
N LEU A 23 -50.37 20.70 23.19
CA LEU A 23 -50.14 19.94 21.93
C LEU A 23 -48.80 20.29 21.28
N ARG A 24 -48.40 21.60 21.36
CA ARG A 24 -47.13 22.07 20.78
C ARG A 24 -45.91 21.52 21.53
N GLY A 25 -46.00 21.37 22.85
CA GLY A 25 -44.93 20.81 23.65
C GLY A 25 -44.75 19.28 23.46
N SER A 26 -45.83 18.58 23.16
CA SER A 26 -45.79 17.14 22.87
C SER A 26 -45.19 16.83 21.50
N MET A 27 -45.56 17.60 20.46
CA MET A 27 -44.99 17.42 19.12
C MET A 27 -43.48 17.72 19.07
N VAL A 28 -43.03 18.75 19.78
CA VAL A 28 -41.59 19.07 19.88
C VAL A 28 -40.81 17.96 20.56
N ARG A 29 -41.35 17.39 21.64
CA ARG A 29 -40.71 16.25 22.32
C ARG A 29 -40.64 15.01 21.43
N VAL A 30 -41.70 14.67 20.71
CA VAL A 30 -41.71 13.52 19.80
C VAL A 30 -40.71 13.75 18.64
N CYS A 31 -40.61 14.96 18.09
CA CYS A 31 -39.67 15.32 17.06
C CYS A 31 -38.20 15.22 17.56
N CYS A 32 -37.93 15.68 18.79
CA CYS A 32 -36.60 15.51 19.42
C CYS A 32 -36.24 14.04 19.65
N PHE A 33 -37.18 13.20 20.07
CA PHE A 33 -36.91 11.76 20.25
C PHE A 33 -36.64 11.07 18.91
N ILE A 34 -37.36 11.42 17.85
CA ILE A 34 -37.11 10.86 16.50
C ILE A 34 -35.73 11.33 15.97
N LEU A 35 -35.37 12.58 16.13
CA LEU A 35 -34.05 13.10 15.75
C LEU A 35 -32.91 12.45 16.54
N LEU A 36 -33.09 12.26 17.86
CA LEU A 36 -32.13 11.59 18.73
C LEU A 36 -31.93 10.10 18.32
N SER A 37 -33.02 9.41 18.01
CA SER A 37 -33.01 8.03 17.53
C SER A 37 -32.33 7.89 16.18
N LEU A 38 -32.50 8.85 15.26
CA LEU A 38 -31.83 8.88 13.97
C LEU A 38 -30.32 9.11 14.10
N ILE A 39 -29.89 9.98 15.04
CA ILE A 39 -28.48 10.24 15.30
C ILE A 39 -27.79 9.01 15.91
N ILE A 40 -28.47 8.32 16.85
CA ILE A 40 -27.94 7.10 17.46
C ILE A 40 -27.88 5.96 16.44
N GLY A 41 -28.90 5.80 15.58
CA GLY A 41 -28.92 4.81 14.51
C GLY A 41 -27.81 5.04 13.47
N PHE A 42 -27.52 6.29 13.13
CA PHE A 42 -26.45 6.65 12.19
C PHE A 42 -25.05 6.44 12.79
N GLY A 43 -24.88 6.64 14.11
CA GLY A 43 -23.62 6.42 14.83
C GLY A 43 -23.24 4.94 14.91
N ILE A 44 -24.19 4.02 15.01
CA ILE A 44 -23.95 2.57 15.09
C ILE A 44 -23.55 1.99 13.70
N PHE A 45 -24.03 2.58 12.61
CA PHE A 45 -23.71 2.12 11.25
C PHE A 45 -22.29 2.48 10.80
N SER A 46 -21.66 3.46 11.44
CA SER A 46 -20.30 3.93 11.09
C SER A 46 -19.17 3.08 11.69
N SER A 47 -19.47 2.11 12.55
CA SER A 47 -18.47 1.29 13.26
C SER A 47 -18.17 -0.05 12.60
N VAL A 48 -18.80 -0.39 11.47
CA VAL A 48 -18.42 -1.57 10.69
C VAL A 48 -17.23 -1.19 9.81
N GLY A 49 -16.10 -0.92 10.41
CA GLY A 49 -14.81 -0.88 9.73
C GLY A 49 -14.51 -2.28 9.22
N CYS A 50 -14.82 -2.56 7.97
CA CYS A 50 -14.29 -3.72 7.27
C CYS A 50 -12.76 -3.57 7.24
N SER A 51 -12.06 -4.16 8.22
CA SER A 51 -10.64 -4.41 8.09
C SER A 51 -10.48 -5.51 7.04
N PHE A 52 -10.35 -5.11 5.78
CA PHE A 52 -9.90 -6.02 4.73
C PHE A 52 -8.46 -6.42 5.08
N ARG A 53 -8.31 -7.53 5.77
CA ARG A 53 -7.05 -8.26 5.80
C ARG A 53 -6.87 -8.83 4.40
N TYR A 54 -6.19 -8.07 3.54
CA TYR A 54 -5.71 -8.60 2.28
C TYR A 54 -4.60 -9.61 2.61
N SER A 55 -4.98 -10.88 2.71
CA SER A 55 -4.03 -11.97 2.81
C SER A 55 -3.58 -12.31 1.40
N PHE A 56 -2.43 -11.78 0.96
CA PHE A 56 -1.72 -12.28 -0.21
C PHE A 56 -1.19 -13.69 0.12
N ARG A 57 -2.07 -14.69 0.13
CA ARG A 57 -1.72 -16.08 0.44
C ARG A 57 -1.69 -16.98 -0.79
N ASP A 58 -1.38 -16.45 -1.96
CA ASP A 58 -1.05 -17.27 -3.13
C ASP A 58 0.46 -17.39 -3.33
N VAL A 59 1.19 -17.47 -2.22
CA VAL A 59 2.60 -17.87 -2.26
C VAL A 59 2.63 -19.39 -2.39
N SER A 60 2.98 -19.88 -3.55
CA SER A 60 3.07 -21.33 -3.86
C SER A 60 4.33 -21.93 -3.24
N ILE A 61 4.37 -21.97 -1.91
CA ILE A 61 5.40 -22.70 -1.17
C ILE A 61 4.80 -24.04 -0.74
N SER A 62 5.53 -25.14 -0.98
CA SER A 62 5.15 -26.44 -0.43
C SER A 62 5.09 -26.35 1.10
N ASP A 63 4.06 -26.96 1.71
CA ASP A 63 3.90 -26.99 3.19
C ASP A 63 5.07 -27.71 3.91
N THR A 64 5.98 -28.31 3.16
CA THR A 64 7.20 -28.98 3.69
C THR A 64 8.36 -28.01 3.93
N ILE A 65 8.30 -26.79 3.40
CA ILE A 65 9.35 -25.76 3.48
C ILE A 65 9.01 -24.78 4.60
N HIS A 66 9.84 -24.73 5.64
CA HIS A 66 9.64 -23.89 6.82
C HIS A 66 10.75 -22.88 7.05
N THR A 67 11.96 -23.18 6.57
CA THR A 67 13.14 -22.36 6.81
C THR A 67 13.77 -21.86 5.52
N VAL A 68 14.27 -20.63 5.54
CA VAL A 68 14.97 -19.99 4.41
C VAL A 68 16.23 -19.31 4.89
N LYS A 69 17.32 -19.52 4.16
CA LYS A 69 18.55 -18.77 4.26
C LYS A 69 18.71 -17.90 3.04
N VAL A 70 18.85 -16.58 3.22
CA VAL A 70 19.15 -15.64 2.14
C VAL A 70 20.59 -15.18 2.30
N ASN A 71 21.44 -15.60 1.38
CA ASN A 71 22.83 -15.19 1.35
C ASN A 71 22.94 -13.73 0.87
N PHE A 72 24.11 -13.12 1.10
CA PHE A 72 24.40 -11.79 0.60
C PHE A 72 24.41 -11.79 -0.94
N PHE A 73 23.73 -10.83 -1.56
CA PHE A 73 23.69 -10.67 -3.00
C PHE A 73 24.98 -10.01 -3.48
N GLU A 74 25.81 -10.77 -4.17
CA GLU A 74 27.06 -10.28 -4.70
C GLU A 74 26.84 -9.31 -5.87
N ASN A 75 27.63 -8.26 -5.95
CA ASN A 75 27.61 -7.37 -7.10
C ASN A 75 28.73 -7.79 -8.09
N LYS A 76 28.32 -8.37 -9.24
CA LYS A 76 29.18 -8.80 -10.32
C LYS A 76 29.04 -7.91 -11.56
N ALA A 77 28.26 -6.83 -11.47
CA ALA A 77 28.09 -5.87 -12.55
C ALA A 77 29.40 -5.10 -12.83
N GLN A 78 29.57 -4.68 -14.08
CA GLN A 78 30.73 -3.89 -14.47
C GLN A 78 30.81 -2.54 -13.72
N TYR A 79 29.68 -1.89 -13.54
CA TYR A 79 29.55 -0.72 -12.68
C TYR A 79 28.98 -1.14 -11.32
N VAL A 80 29.71 -0.83 -10.25
CA VAL A 80 29.36 -1.26 -8.90
C VAL A 80 28.82 -0.10 -8.08
N ASN A 81 27.51 -0.13 -7.80
CA ASN A 81 26.93 0.71 -6.76
C ASN A 81 27.08 -0.01 -5.39
N PRO A 82 27.90 0.51 -4.45
CA PRO A 82 28.21 -0.20 -3.22
C PRO A 82 27.03 -0.33 -2.26
N GLN A 83 26.03 0.51 -2.39
CA GLN A 83 24.85 0.49 -1.53
C GLN A 83 23.78 -0.49 -2.00
N LEU A 84 23.81 -0.90 -3.26
CA LEU A 84 22.75 -1.73 -3.86
C LEU A 84 22.66 -3.12 -3.23
N SER A 85 23.78 -3.85 -3.16
CA SER A 85 23.83 -5.23 -2.64
C SER A 85 23.34 -5.34 -1.20
N PRO A 86 23.86 -4.58 -0.22
CA PRO A 86 23.40 -4.71 1.17
C PRO A 86 21.92 -4.33 1.32
N ARG A 87 21.49 -3.22 0.72
CA ARG A 87 20.11 -2.77 0.82
C ARG A 87 19.13 -3.74 0.16
N LEU A 88 19.46 -4.28 -1.01
CA LEU A 88 18.64 -5.26 -1.72
C LEU A 88 18.52 -6.55 -0.91
N THR A 89 19.66 -7.07 -0.39
CA THR A 89 19.68 -8.27 0.45
C THR A 89 18.78 -8.13 1.67
N ASP A 90 18.92 -7.03 2.40
CA ASP A 90 18.13 -6.81 3.62
C ASP A 90 16.65 -6.62 3.31
N LYS A 91 16.33 -5.94 2.20
CA LYS A 91 14.94 -5.73 1.80
C LYS A 91 14.25 -7.03 1.37
N ILE A 92 14.97 -7.92 0.67
CA ILE A 92 14.47 -9.25 0.29
C ILE A 92 14.24 -10.10 1.55
N ARG A 93 15.18 -10.13 2.50
CA ARG A 93 15.03 -10.83 3.79
C ARG A 93 13.78 -10.35 4.51
N GLN A 94 13.62 -9.02 4.66
CA GLN A 94 12.47 -8.42 5.31
C GLN A 94 11.16 -8.80 4.63
N LYS A 95 11.13 -8.76 3.29
CA LYS A 95 9.92 -9.07 2.51
C LYS A 95 9.52 -10.54 2.65
N ILE A 96 10.48 -11.47 2.59
CA ILE A 96 10.22 -12.91 2.76
C ILE A 96 9.59 -13.18 4.13
N VAL A 97 10.17 -12.66 5.21
CA VAL A 97 9.65 -12.86 6.57
C VAL A 97 8.28 -12.23 6.76
N SER A 98 8.03 -11.06 6.15
CA SER A 98 6.76 -10.34 6.33
C SER A 98 5.61 -10.89 5.48
N GLN A 99 5.90 -11.51 4.33
CA GLN A 99 4.88 -11.95 3.38
C GLN A 99 4.74 -13.46 3.22
N THR A 100 5.64 -14.25 3.85
CA THR A 100 5.56 -15.70 3.84
C THR A 100 5.49 -16.26 5.26
N LYS A 101 5.28 -17.57 5.37
CA LYS A 101 5.35 -18.29 6.65
C LYS A 101 6.76 -18.81 6.94
N LEU A 102 7.75 -18.48 6.10
CA LEU A 102 9.10 -18.98 6.24
C LEU A 102 9.81 -18.28 7.40
N SER A 103 10.52 -19.06 8.19
CA SER A 103 11.42 -18.57 9.22
C SER A 103 12.81 -18.37 8.65
N GLN A 104 13.36 -17.15 8.76
CA GLN A 104 14.72 -16.88 8.33
C GLN A 104 15.73 -17.50 9.30
N THR A 105 16.76 -18.15 8.76
CA THR A 105 17.87 -18.70 9.51
C THR A 105 19.20 -18.40 8.82
N ASN A 106 20.28 -18.45 9.59
CA ASN A 106 21.64 -18.37 9.05
C ASN A 106 22.30 -19.76 8.95
N ASN A 107 21.55 -20.82 9.29
CA ASN A 107 22.04 -22.17 9.24
C ASN A 107 22.13 -22.68 7.80
N ASP A 108 23.17 -23.41 7.46
CA ASP A 108 23.36 -24.03 6.14
C ASP A 108 22.36 -25.14 5.84
N ASN A 109 21.73 -25.71 6.86
CA ASN A 109 20.68 -26.74 6.75
C ASN A 109 19.28 -26.16 6.57
N ALA A 110 19.17 -24.92 6.10
CA ALA A 110 17.85 -24.32 5.76
C ALA A 110 17.19 -25.12 4.63
N ASP A 111 15.85 -25.24 4.67
CA ASP A 111 15.10 -25.94 3.62
C ASP A 111 15.32 -25.28 2.24
N TRP A 112 15.35 -23.95 2.20
CA TRP A 112 15.72 -23.18 1.02
C TRP A 112 16.94 -22.31 1.29
N VAL A 113 17.92 -22.36 0.38
CA VAL A 113 19.07 -21.45 0.37
C VAL A 113 19.00 -20.59 -0.90
N ILE A 114 18.83 -19.29 -0.72
CA ILE A 114 18.70 -18.31 -1.81
C ILE A 114 20.02 -17.57 -1.95
N ASN A 115 20.62 -17.70 -3.14
CA ASN A 115 21.80 -16.97 -3.57
C ASN A 115 21.39 -15.97 -4.64
N GLY A 116 21.93 -14.78 -4.62
CA GLY A 116 21.68 -13.76 -5.64
C GLY A 116 22.95 -13.07 -6.08
N SER A 117 23.00 -12.67 -7.33
CA SER A 117 24.06 -11.84 -7.87
C SER A 117 23.50 -10.77 -8.79
N ILE A 118 23.96 -9.52 -8.62
CA ILE A 118 23.67 -8.43 -9.53
C ILE A 118 24.59 -8.60 -10.73
N THR A 119 24.02 -8.93 -11.89
CA THR A 119 24.78 -9.27 -13.10
C THR A 119 24.94 -8.09 -14.03
N ASN A 120 24.01 -7.14 -13.99
CA ASN A 120 24.08 -5.93 -14.80
C ASN A 120 23.64 -4.69 -14.01
N TYR A 121 24.35 -3.61 -14.23
CA TYR A 121 24.01 -2.26 -13.79
C TYR A 121 24.56 -1.30 -14.83
N SER A 122 23.74 -0.90 -15.79
CA SER A 122 24.19 -0.16 -16.97
C SER A 122 23.29 1.01 -17.30
N PHE A 123 23.90 2.07 -17.82
CA PHE A 123 23.24 3.28 -18.26
C PHE A 123 23.19 3.33 -19.79
N SER A 124 22.07 3.77 -20.34
CA SER A 124 21.90 3.99 -21.79
C SER A 124 20.95 5.16 -22.04
N THR A 125 21.05 5.77 -23.19
CA THR A 125 20.08 6.78 -23.65
C THR A 125 18.81 6.07 -24.11
N SER A 126 17.63 6.49 -23.59
CA SER A 126 16.35 5.89 -23.93
C SER A 126 15.45 6.77 -24.79
N GLY A 127 15.64 8.07 -24.77
CA GLY A 127 14.82 9.01 -25.53
C GLY A 127 15.60 10.20 -26.08
N ILE A 128 15.26 10.62 -27.30
CA ILE A 128 15.82 11.81 -27.95
C ILE A 128 14.65 12.75 -28.26
N SER A 129 14.78 14.02 -27.87
CA SER A 129 13.82 15.08 -28.18
C SER A 129 14.54 16.25 -28.83
N GLN A 130 14.04 16.70 -29.98
CA GLN A 130 14.64 17.81 -30.77
C GLN A 130 16.14 17.62 -31.04
N GLY A 131 16.57 16.36 -31.29
CA GLY A 131 17.99 16.03 -31.59
C GLY A 131 18.91 16.05 -30.34
N ARG A 132 18.36 16.13 -29.13
CA ARG A 132 19.09 16.05 -27.85
C ARG A 132 18.58 14.89 -27.01
N GLU A 133 19.48 14.31 -26.21
CA GLU A 133 19.09 13.31 -25.21
C GLU A 133 18.12 13.94 -24.21
N ALA A 134 16.95 13.34 -24.05
CA ALA A 134 15.91 13.81 -23.15
C ALA A 134 15.75 12.88 -21.93
N THR A 135 15.99 11.58 -22.13
CA THR A 135 15.78 10.54 -21.11
C THR A 135 16.92 9.52 -21.19
N ASN A 136 17.46 9.21 -20.04
CA ASN A 136 18.40 8.12 -19.84
C ASN A 136 17.70 6.97 -19.12
N ARG A 137 18.26 5.77 -19.29
CA ARG A 137 17.76 4.54 -18.69
C ARG A 137 18.88 3.85 -17.91
N LEU A 138 18.56 3.47 -16.69
CA LEU A 138 19.34 2.55 -15.88
C LEU A 138 18.70 1.16 -15.99
N THR A 139 19.47 0.17 -16.43
CA THR A 139 19.06 -1.24 -16.44
C THR A 139 19.79 -1.97 -15.34
N VAL A 140 19.03 -2.64 -14.45
CA VAL A 140 19.58 -3.49 -13.38
C VAL A 140 19.08 -4.90 -13.60
N ALA A 141 19.99 -5.88 -13.61
CA ALA A 141 19.66 -7.30 -13.70
C ALA A 141 20.25 -8.08 -12.52
N VAL A 142 19.48 -9.03 -12.04
CA VAL A 142 19.81 -9.88 -10.90
C VAL A 142 19.56 -11.33 -11.29
N HIS A 143 20.55 -12.18 -11.07
CA HIS A 143 20.46 -13.63 -11.21
C HIS A 143 20.28 -14.25 -9.84
N ILE A 144 19.34 -15.19 -9.70
CA ILE A 144 18.92 -15.80 -8.44
C ILE A 144 19.00 -17.31 -8.56
N ILE A 145 19.61 -17.95 -7.58
CA ILE A 145 19.71 -19.42 -7.48
C ILE A 145 19.06 -19.84 -6.17
N ILE A 146 18.09 -20.72 -6.24
CA ILE A 146 17.42 -21.31 -5.08
C ILE A 146 17.79 -22.79 -5.00
N ASN A 147 18.45 -23.17 -3.93
CA ASN A 147 18.71 -24.56 -3.62
C ASN A 147 17.62 -25.05 -2.66
N ASP A 148 16.74 -25.91 -3.14
CA ASP A 148 15.74 -26.62 -2.35
C ASP A 148 16.35 -27.92 -1.81
N GLN A 149 16.69 -27.89 -0.52
CA GLN A 149 17.33 -29.02 0.15
C GLN A 149 16.38 -30.19 0.38
N LYS A 150 15.06 -29.91 0.52
CA LYS A 150 14.05 -30.95 0.70
C LYS A 150 13.78 -31.74 -0.59
N ALA A 151 13.66 -31.00 -1.71
CA ALA A 151 13.43 -31.61 -3.02
C ALA A 151 14.73 -32.02 -3.72
N ASN A 152 15.91 -31.66 -3.17
CA ASN A 152 17.21 -31.79 -3.81
C ASN A 152 17.23 -31.24 -5.24
N GLN A 153 16.69 -30.02 -5.39
CA GLN A 153 16.55 -29.33 -6.67
C GLN A 153 17.15 -27.94 -6.59
N THR A 154 17.70 -27.48 -7.72
CA THR A 154 18.17 -26.12 -7.91
C THR A 154 17.27 -25.45 -8.95
N LYS A 155 16.80 -24.24 -8.64
CA LYS A 155 16.00 -23.39 -9.53
C LYS A 155 16.75 -22.08 -9.77
N GLU A 156 16.77 -21.64 -11.00
CA GLU A 156 17.46 -20.41 -11.39
C GLU A 156 16.46 -19.44 -12.03
N TYR A 157 16.61 -18.14 -11.73
CA TYR A 157 15.76 -17.10 -12.23
C TYR A 157 16.58 -15.84 -12.55
N ASP A 158 16.22 -15.19 -13.65
CA ASP A 158 16.72 -13.89 -14.00
C ASP A 158 15.62 -12.85 -13.86
N VAL A 159 15.97 -11.73 -13.25
CA VAL A 159 15.09 -10.57 -13.07
C VAL A 159 15.82 -9.35 -13.60
N SER A 160 15.18 -8.58 -14.47
CA SER A 160 15.73 -7.34 -15.01
C SER A 160 14.68 -6.24 -14.98
N ARG A 161 15.08 -5.05 -14.54
CA ARG A 161 14.21 -3.87 -14.47
C ARG A 161 14.91 -2.63 -14.99
N ASN A 162 14.13 -1.80 -15.67
CA ASN A 162 14.57 -0.51 -16.21
C ASN A 162 14.00 0.64 -15.37
N PHE A 163 14.83 1.66 -15.16
CA PHE A 163 14.47 2.90 -14.49
C PHE A 163 14.85 4.07 -15.38
N GLU A 164 13.92 4.98 -15.63
CA GLU A 164 14.17 6.13 -16.49
C GLU A 164 14.43 7.38 -15.63
N PHE A 165 15.34 8.21 -16.11
CA PHE A 165 15.68 9.48 -15.48
C PHE A 165 16.03 10.54 -16.53
N SER A 166 15.94 11.82 -16.16
CA SER A 166 16.24 12.92 -17.06
C SER A 166 17.71 12.95 -17.47
N ALA A 167 17.99 13.15 -18.75
CA ALA A 167 19.36 13.31 -19.25
C ALA A 167 20.10 14.53 -18.66
N ASN A 168 19.36 15.47 -18.04
CA ASN A 168 19.94 16.62 -17.36
C ASN A 168 20.51 16.29 -15.96
N GLN A 169 20.24 15.07 -15.45
CA GLN A 169 20.77 14.62 -14.17
C GLN A 169 22.08 13.87 -14.36
N SER A 170 23.04 14.11 -13.46
CA SER A 170 24.22 13.26 -13.38
C SER A 170 23.84 11.85 -12.89
N ILE A 171 24.70 10.87 -13.17
CA ILE A 171 24.51 9.48 -12.71
C ILE A 171 24.33 9.44 -11.19
N GLN A 172 25.16 10.17 -10.44
CA GLN A 172 25.09 10.21 -8.97
C GLN A 172 23.77 10.81 -8.46
N GLN A 173 23.26 11.85 -9.12
CA GLN A 173 21.96 12.43 -8.79
C GLN A 173 20.82 11.47 -9.08
N ALA A 174 20.88 10.76 -10.21
CA ALA A 174 19.90 9.74 -10.58
C ALA A 174 19.92 8.57 -9.58
N GLU A 175 21.11 8.07 -9.22
CA GLU A 175 21.24 6.98 -8.23
C GLU A 175 20.69 7.38 -6.85
N ALA A 176 20.93 8.61 -6.41
CA ALA A 176 20.38 9.12 -5.15
C ALA A 176 18.86 9.24 -5.19
N ALA A 177 18.31 9.73 -6.30
CA ALA A 177 16.87 9.91 -6.48
C ALA A 177 16.11 8.59 -6.67
N LEU A 178 16.68 7.65 -7.44
CA LEU A 178 16.06 6.37 -7.77
C LEU A 178 16.36 5.25 -6.77
N GLY A 179 17.29 5.45 -5.83
CA GLY A 179 17.81 4.39 -4.97
C GLY A 179 16.73 3.57 -4.26
N ASP A 180 15.73 4.23 -3.68
CA ASP A 180 14.63 3.55 -2.99
C ASP A 180 13.67 2.85 -3.97
N GLU A 181 13.45 3.43 -5.14
CA GLU A 181 12.62 2.84 -6.18
C GLU A 181 13.27 1.58 -6.77
N ILE A 182 14.59 1.62 -7.01
CA ILE A 182 15.38 0.48 -7.49
C ILE A 182 15.28 -0.67 -6.49
N ILE A 183 15.54 -0.41 -5.21
CA ILE A 183 15.48 -1.45 -4.16
C ILE A 183 14.10 -2.04 -4.06
N ARG A 184 13.04 -1.20 -4.00
CA ARG A 184 11.66 -1.66 -3.89
C ARG A 184 11.24 -2.46 -5.13
N GLY A 185 11.46 -1.92 -6.33
CA GLY A 185 11.06 -2.55 -7.58
C GLY A 185 11.74 -3.90 -7.80
N LEU A 186 13.07 -3.97 -7.60
CA LEU A 186 13.79 -5.24 -7.71
C LEU A 186 13.36 -6.25 -6.66
N THR A 187 13.14 -5.81 -5.41
CA THR A 187 12.65 -6.69 -4.34
C THR A 187 11.28 -7.28 -4.69
N ASP A 188 10.38 -6.47 -5.26
CA ASP A 188 9.05 -6.90 -5.65
C ASP A 188 9.11 -7.91 -6.80
N ASP A 189 9.91 -7.63 -7.81
CA ASP A 189 10.07 -8.52 -8.96
C ASP A 189 10.73 -9.84 -8.57
N ILE A 190 11.78 -9.80 -7.75
CA ILE A 190 12.47 -10.99 -7.22
C ILE A 190 11.51 -11.84 -6.38
N PHE A 191 10.80 -11.20 -5.46
CA PHE A 191 9.83 -11.90 -4.61
C PHE A 191 8.74 -12.56 -5.45
N ASN A 192 8.15 -11.85 -6.39
CA ASN A 192 7.13 -12.39 -7.28
C ASN A 192 7.68 -13.54 -8.13
N ARG A 193 8.91 -13.42 -8.63
CA ARG A 193 9.52 -14.46 -9.45
C ARG A 193 9.77 -15.75 -8.66
N ILE A 194 10.10 -15.65 -7.39
CA ILE A 194 10.38 -16.81 -6.51
C ILE A 194 9.08 -17.46 -6.01
N PHE A 195 8.12 -16.64 -5.60
CA PHE A 195 6.99 -17.07 -4.79
C PHE A 195 5.64 -17.07 -5.51
N SER A 196 5.54 -16.44 -6.69
CA SER A 196 4.31 -16.46 -7.47
C SER A 196 4.45 -17.42 -8.66
N ASN A 197 3.52 -18.35 -8.78
CA ASN A 197 3.40 -19.22 -9.95
C ASN A 197 2.74 -18.45 -11.09
N TRP A 198 3.54 -17.74 -11.90
CA TRP A 198 3.10 -17.12 -13.16
C TRP A 198 3.60 -17.92 -14.34
#